data_f2d4c469936e055c04bcd5db21fcbbfd
#
_entry.id   f2d4c469936e055c04bcd5db21fcbbfd
#
_cell.length_a   1.000
_cell.length_b   1.000
_cell.length_c   1.000
_cell.angle_alpha   90.00
_cell.angle_beta   90.00
_cell.angle_gamma   90.00
#
_symmetry.space_group_name_H-M   'P 1'
#
loop_
_entity.id
_entity.type
_entity.pdbx_description
1 polymer ?
#
loop_
_entity_poly.entity_id
_entity_poly.type
_entity_poly.pdbx_seq_one_letter_code
_entity_poly.pdbx_strand_id
1 'polypeptide(L)'
;MKTREIHIGNRVIGGGNPILIQSMTNTKTEDVKGTVAQINALASAGCDIIRCAVPTIEAAAALKEIKQNISIPIVADIHFDYKLAIAAMENGADKIRINPGNIGSVERVQAVVDVAKEKNIPIRVGVNSGSLEKHLVEKYNGVTADGIVESALDKVQLIESMGYDNLVISIKSSDVLMCVKAHELISQKTNYPLHVGITEAGTLISGNIKSSIGLGLILSQGIGDTIRVSLTGDPLEEIKSAKLILRTLGLRKGGIEVVSCPTCGRTKIDLIGLANQVETMVSGYPLDIKVAVMGCVVNGPGEAKEADIGIAGGIGEGLIIKHGEVYKKVPEDELLSALKYELDNWSE
;
A
#
# COMPACT_ATOMS: atom_id res chain seq x y z
N MET A 1 -2.68 -16.78 -11.03
CA MET A 1 -4.07 -17.28 -11.03
C MET A 1 -4.97 -16.11 -10.66
N LYS A 2 -6.10 -15.88 -11.33
CA LYS A 2 -7.01 -14.79 -10.93
C LYS A 2 -7.68 -15.15 -9.60
N THR A 3 -7.59 -14.25 -8.63
CA THR A 3 -8.34 -14.33 -7.38
C THR A 3 -9.82 -14.01 -7.62
N ARG A 4 -10.70 -14.34 -6.66
CA ARG A 4 -12.11 -13.94 -6.69
C ARG A 4 -12.25 -12.43 -6.57
N GLU A 5 -13.34 -11.88 -7.09
CA GLU A 5 -13.72 -10.51 -6.82
C GLU A 5 -14.41 -10.38 -5.46
N ILE A 6 -13.97 -9.41 -4.66
CA ILE A 6 -14.55 -9.06 -3.36
C ILE A 6 -14.85 -7.57 -3.34
N HIS A 7 -16.09 -7.23 -2.98
CA HIS A 7 -16.54 -5.86 -2.84
C HIS A 7 -16.30 -5.34 -1.42
N ILE A 8 -15.70 -4.17 -1.31
CA ILE A 8 -15.44 -3.48 -0.03
C ILE A 8 -15.98 -2.06 -0.16
N GLY A 9 -17.20 -1.83 0.30
CA GLY A 9 -17.90 -0.57 0.04
C GLY A 9 -17.98 -0.28 -1.46
N ASN A 10 -17.44 0.85 -1.89
CA ASN A 10 -17.40 1.27 -3.30
C ASN A 10 -16.14 0.79 -4.06
N ARG A 11 -15.37 -0.12 -3.51
CA ARG A 11 -14.16 -0.67 -4.13
C ARG A 11 -14.31 -2.16 -4.41
N VAL A 12 -13.61 -2.63 -5.46
CA VAL A 12 -13.52 -4.05 -5.81
C VAL A 12 -12.05 -4.46 -5.79
N ILE A 13 -11.75 -5.60 -5.19
CA ILE A 13 -10.41 -6.20 -5.17
C ILE A 13 -10.44 -7.61 -5.76
N GLY A 14 -9.31 -8.12 -6.17
CA GLY A 14 -9.24 -9.43 -6.84
C GLY A 14 -9.73 -9.37 -8.28
N GLY A 15 -9.92 -10.52 -8.91
CA GLY A 15 -10.44 -10.65 -10.27
C GLY A 15 -9.56 -10.05 -11.37
N GLY A 16 -8.36 -9.59 -11.04
CA GLY A 16 -7.48 -8.84 -11.95
C GLY A 16 -7.75 -7.34 -11.94
N ASN A 17 -8.54 -6.83 -10.98
CA ASN A 17 -8.68 -5.40 -10.72
C ASN A 17 -7.36 -4.79 -10.24
N PRO A 18 -7.16 -3.47 -10.37
CA PRO A 18 -5.97 -2.80 -9.89
C PRO A 18 -5.70 -3.05 -8.41
N ILE A 19 -4.43 -3.16 -8.04
CA ILE A 19 -4.00 -3.35 -6.65
C ILE A 19 -4.29 -2.08 -5.86
N LEU A 20 -5.05 -2.21 -4.76
CA LEU A 20 -5.44 -1.09 -3.93
C LEU A 20 -4.47 -0.88 -2.75
N ILE A 21 -4.24 0.39 -2.43
CA ILE A 21 -3.42 0.80 -1.29
C ILE A 21 -4.32 0.94 -0.07
N GLN A 22 -4.02 0.18 0.97
CA GLN A 22 -4.64 0.31 2.28
C GLN A 22 -3.64 0.91 3.27
N SER A 23 -4.08 1.88 4.08
CA SER A 23 -3.34 2.35 5.26
C SER A 23 -4.16 2.15 6.53
N MET A 24 -3.64 2.64 7.64
CA MET A 24 -4.29 2.56 8.95
C MET A 24 -4.14 3.87 9.70
N THR A 25 -5.21 4.33 10.32
CA THR A 25 -5.15 5.49 11.20
C THR A 25 -4.30 5.20 12.44
N ASN A 26 -3.61 6.21 12.94
CA ASN A 26 -2.91 6.19 14.22
C ASN A 26 -3.61 7.07 15.27
N THR A 27 -4.74 7.68 14.92
CA THR A 27 -5.63 8.37 15.85
C THR A 27 -6.42 7.38 16.69
N LYS A 28 -6.92 7.81 17.84
CA LYS A 28 -7.95 7.06 18.56
C LYS A 28 -9.25 7.13 17.76
N THR A 29 -9.87 5.99 17.49
CA THR A 29 -11.07 5.93 16.64
C THR A 29 -12.25 6.69 17.26
N GLU A 30 -12.30 6.81 18.58
CA GLU A 30 -13.27 7.59 19.34
C GLU A 30 -13.13 9.11 19.11
N ASP A 31 -11.93 9.58 18.72
CA ASP A 31 -11.73 10.95 18.24
C ASP A 31 -12.18 11.05 16.78
N VAL A 32 -13.49 11.14 16.57
CA VAL A 32 -14.11 11.19 15.24
C VAL A 32 -13.51 12.29 14.39
N LYS A 33 -13.38 13.50 14.93
CA LYS A 33 -12.88 14.67 14.18
C LYS A 33 -11.44 14.48 13.72
N GLY A 34 -10.56 14.04 14.61
CA GLY A 34 -9.15 13.77 14.29
C GLY A 34 -9.02 12.61 13.31
N THR A 35 -9.81 11.55 13.50
CA THR A 35 -9.80 10.37 12.62
C THR A 35 -10.30 10.71 11.22
N VAL A 36 -11.40 11.45 11.08
CA VAL A 36 -11.93 11.91 9.77
C VAL A 36 -10.90 12.79 9.04
N ALA A 37 -10.28 13.74 9.76
CA ALA A 37 -9.26 14.61 9.17
C ALA A 37 -8.07 13.80 8.64
N GLN A 38 -7.58 12.81 9.40
CA GLN A 38 -6.50 11.93 8.97
C GLN A 38 -6.90 11.05 7.78
N ILE A 39 -8.09 10.46 7.79
CA ILE A 39 -8.59 9.64 6.68
C ILE A 39 -8.67 10.46 5.39
N ASN A 40 -9.21 11.66 5.45
CA ASN A 40 -9.35 12.52 4.28
C ASN A 40 -7.99 12.97 3.74
N ALA A 41 -7.00 13.23 4.60
CA ALA A 41 -5.63 13.51 4.18
C ALA A 41 -5.00 12.29 3.48
N LEU A 42 -5.16 11.09 4.04
CA LEU A 42 -4.68 9.86 3.44
C LEU A 42 -5.37 9.53 2.11
N ALA A 43 -6.70 9.74 2.03
CA ALA A 43 -7.46 9.56 0.79
C ALA A 43 -6.97 10.51 -0.31
N SER A 44 -6.76 11.78 0.03
CA SER A 44 -6.20 12.79 -0.89
C SER A 44 -4.80 12.44 -1.36
N ALA A 45 -3.98 11.77 -0.52
CA ALA A 45 -2.66 11.27 -0.89
C ALA A 45 -2.72 10.02 -1.79
N GLY A 46 -3.89 9.37 -1.92
CA GLY A 46 -4.11 8.19 -2.76
C GLY A 46 -4.29 6.87 -2.01
N CYS A 47 -4.69 6.91 -0.74
CA CYS A 47 -5.18 5.75 -0.02
C CYS A 47 -6.53 5.32 -0.58
N ASP A 48 -6.69 4.05 -0.91
CA ASP A 48 -7.91 3.52 -1.51
C ASP A 48 -8.86 2.91 -0.46
N ILE A 49 -8.32 2.40 0.66
CA ILE A 49 -9.05 1.75 1.76
C ILE A 49 -8.39 2.14 3.07
N ILE A 50 -9.17 2.52 4.07
CA ILE A 50 -8.64 2.83 5.40
C ILE A 50 -8.98 1.77 6.43
N ARG A 51 -8.06 1.50 7.37
CA ARG A 51 -8.29 0.63 8.53
C ARG A 51 -8.23 1.44 9.80
N CYS A 52 -9.22 1.25 10.69
CA CYS A 52 -9.26 1.83 12.03
C CYS A 52 -9.23 0.74 13.08
N ALA A 53 -8.49 0.96 14.16
CA ALA A 53 -8.53 0.07 15.33
C ALA A 53 -9.87 0.24 16.05
N VAL A 54 -10.46 -0.88 16.48
CA VAL A 54 -11.72 -0.88 17.25
C VAL A 54 -11.51 -1.65 18.55
N PRO A 55 -10.84 -1.02 19.55
CA PRO A 55 -10.54 -1.67 20.82
C PRO A 55 -11.71 -1.60 21.82
N THR A 56 -12.68 -0.72 21.62
CA THR A 56 -13.79 -0.45 22.55
C THR A 56 -15.11 -0.34 21.83
N ILE A 57 -16.22 -0.38 22.59
CA ILE A 57 -17.56 -0.21 21.99
C ILE A 57 -17.80 1.23 21.53
N GLU A 58 -17.17 2.19 22.17
CA GLU A 58 -17.19 3.60 21.77
C GLU A 58 -16.49 3.79 20.41
N ALA A 59 -15.35 3.12 20.20
CA ALA A 59 -14.68 3.09 18.90
C ALA A 59 -15.57 2.47 17.81
N ALA A 60 -16.27 1.38 18.12
CA ALA A 60 -17.22 0.78 17.20
C ALA A 60 -18.39 1.72 16.85
N ALA A 61 -18.93 2.42 17.86
CA ALA A 61 -20.02 3.39 17.66
C ALA A 61 -19.56 4.60 16.83
N ALA A 62 -18.33 5.08 17.03
CA ALA A 62 -17.74 6.20 16.29
C ALA A 62 -17.65 5.95 14.78
N LEU A 63 -17.55 4.68 14.34
CA LEU A 63 -17.49 4.35 12.91
C LEU A 63 -18.67 4.89 12.12
N LYS A 64 -19.86 4.99 12.73
CA LYS A 64 -21.05 5.49 12.06
C LYS A 64 -20.87 6.94 11.60
N GLU A 65 -20.38 7.81 12.47
CA GLU A 65 -20.14 9.21 12.15
C GLU A 65 -18.90 9.38 11.24
N ILE A 66 -17.85 8.62 11.48
CA ILE A 66 -16.66 8.60 10.62
C ILE A 66 -17.07 8.25 9.19
N LYS A 67 -17.85 7.19 8.99
CA LYS A 67 -18.30 6.71 7.67
C LYS A 67 -19.07 7.77 6.89
N GLN A 68 -19.84 8.60 7.55
CA GLN A 68 -20.62 9.69 6.91
C GLN A 68 -19.74 10.82 6.37
N ASN A 69 -18.51 10.95 6.88
CA ASN A 69 -17.59 12.06 6.61
C ASN A 69 -16.36 11.68 5.80
N ILE A 70 -16.32 10.45 5.26
CA ILE A 70 -15.21 9.95 4.44
C ILE A 70 -15.71 9.37 3.12
N SER A 71 -14.85 9.36 2.09
CA SER A 71 -15.18 8.87 0.75
C SER A 71 -14.66 7.46 0.44
N ILE A 72 -13.73 6.95 1.23
CA ILE A 72 -13.10 5.65 1.02
C ILE A 72 -13.65 4.59 1.99
N PRO A 73 -13.64 3.30 1.63
CA PRO A 73 -14.11 2.24 2.51
C PRO A 73 -13.32 2.14 3.81
N ILE A 74 -14.01 1.79 4.90
CA ILE A 74 -13.45 1.61 6.22
C ILE A 74 -13.39 0.13 6.63
N VAL A 75 -12.25 -0.29 7.12
CA VAL A 75 -12.01 -1.63 7.68
C VAL A 75 -11.89 -1.53 9.18
N ALA A 76 -12.74 -2.22 9.92
CA ALA A 76 -12.62 -2.34 11.37
C ALA A 76 -11.62 -3.44 11.74
N ASP A 77 -10.62 -3.09 12.53
CA ASP A 77 -9.59 -4.01 13.03
C ASP A 77 -9.94 -4.49 14.43
N ILE A 78 -10.35 -5.75 14.53
CA ILE A 78 -10.82 -6.38 15.76
C ILE A 78 -9.77 -7.39 16.23
N HIS A 79 -9.34 -7.27 17.48
CA HIS A 79 -8.30 -8.15 18.02
C HIS A 79 -8.84 -9.36 18.78
N PHE A 80 -9.80 -9.16 19.71
CA PHE A 80 -10.22 -10.25 20.63
C PHE A 80 -11.72 -10.35 20.82
N ASP A 81 -12.45 -9.25 20.94
CA ASP A 81 -13.85 -9.27 21.31
C ASP A 81 -14.77 -9.34 20.08
N TYR A 82 -15.50 -10.45 19.93
CA TYR A 82 -16.46 -10.66 18.86
C TYR A 82 -17.60 -9.63 18.85
N LYS A 83 -17.98 -9.09 20.02
CA LYS A 83 -19.03 -8.07 20.13
C LYS A 83 -18.63 -6.77 19.44
N LEU A 84 -17.33 -6.42 19.48
CA LEU A 84 -16.82 -5.26 18.78
C LEU A 84 -16.87 -5.46 17.26
N ALA A 85 -16.65 -6.69 16.76
CA ALA A 85 -16.80 -7.01 15.35
C ALA A 85 -18.24 -6.80 14.88
N ILE A 86 -19.21 -7.30 15.64
CA ILE A 86 -20.63 -7.13 15.38
C ILE A 86 -21.00 -5.64 15.40
N ALA A 87 -20.67 -4.94 16.48
CA ALA A 87 -20.94 -3.50 16.60
C ALA A 87 -20.31 -2.67 15.51
N ALA A 88 -19.09 -3.00 15.07
CA ALA A 88 -18.43 -2.30 13.96
C ALA A 88 -19.19 -2.49 12.64
N MET A 89 -19.67 -3.70 12.34
CA MET A 89 -20.48 -3.96 11.14
C MET A 89 -21.83 -3.27 11.19
N GLU A 90 -22.46 -3.19 12.37
CA GLU A 90 -23.71 -2.47 12.58
C GLU A 90 -23.55 -0.95 12.41
N ASN A 91 -22.35 -0.42 12.71
CA ASN A 91 -22.01 0.98 12.57
C ASN A 91 -21.32 1.35 11.24
N GLY A 92 -21.40 0.48 10.22
CA GLY A 92 -21.06 0.84 8.84
C GLY A 92 -19.63 0.52 8.42
N ALA A 93 -18.92 -0.40 9.10
CA ALA A 93 -17.68 -0.93 8.58
C ALA A 93 -17.93 -1.69 7.26
N ASP A 94 -17.13 -1.38 6.22
CA ASP A 94 -17.25 -2.03 4.90
C ASP A 94 -16.52 -3.38 4.85
N LYS A 95 -15.64 -3.65 5.80
CA LYS A 95 -14.92 -4.90 5.99
C LYS A 95 -14.47 -4.99 7.44
N ILE A 96 -14.41 -6.20 7.97
CA ILE A 96 -13.75 -6.44 9.25
C ILE A 96 -12.45 -7.22 9.06
N ARG A 97 -11.48 -7.00 9.94
CA ARG A 97 -10.27 -7.82 10.06
C ARG A 97 -10.29 -8.50 11.42
N ILE A 98 -10.23 -9.82 11.39
CA ILE A 98 -10.12 -10.64 12.59
C ILE A 98 -9.02 -11.69 12.44
N ASN A 99 -8.56 -12.21 13.57
CA ASN A 99 -7.93 -13.52 13.64
C ASN A 99 -8.90 -14.44 14.37
N PRO A 100 -9.58 -15.39 13.70
CA PRO A 100 -10.54 -16.28 14.34
C PRO A 100 -10.01 -16.97 15.58
N GLY A 101 -8.71 -17.32 15.61
CA GLY A 101 -8.06 -17.93 16.78
C GLY A 101 -8.00 -17.02 18.01
N ASN A 102 -8.09 -15.68 17.83
CA ASN A 102 -8.10 -14.73 18.93
C ASN A 102 -9.53 -14.35 19.39
N ILE A 103 -10.53 -14.57 18.55
CA ILE A 103 -11.94 -14.25 18.87
C ILE A 103 -12.49 -15.17 19.96
N GLY A 104 -11.94 -16.37 20.06
CA GLY A 104 -12.27 -17.33 21.11
C GLY A 104 -13.01 -18.55 20.58
N SER A 105 -14.19 -18.90 21.15
CA SER A 105 -14.89 -20.12 20.78
C SER A 105 -15.52 -20.07 19.38
N VAL A 106 -15.79 -21.25 18.82
CA VAL A 106 -16.44 -21.41 17.51
C VAL A 106 -17.78 -20.67 17.45
N GLU A 107 -18.56 -20.69 18.54
CA GLU A 107 -19.85 -19.99 18.62
C GLU A 107 -19.69 -18.47 18.51
N ARG A 108 -18.61 -17.90 19.05
CA ARG A 108 -18.33 -16.46 18.92
C ARG A 108 -17.93 -16.10 17.49
N VAL A 109 -17.14 -16.95 16.83
CA VAL A 109 -16.81 -16.77 15.42
C VAL A 109 -18.07 -16.89 14.56
N GLN A 110 -18.95 -17.87 14.87
CA GLN A 110 -20.23 -18.03 14.18
C GLN A 110 -21.09 -16.77 14.29
N ALA A 111 -21.21 -16.18 15.49
CA ALA A 111 -21.98 -14.95 15.67
C ALA A 111 -21.45 -13.78 14.81
N VAL A 112 -20.13 -13.67 14.65
CA VAL A 112 -19.53 -12.67 13.73
C VAL A 112 -19.86 -12.99 12.29
N VAL A 113 -19.75 -14.25 11.89
CA VAL A 113 -20.01 -14.70 10.51
C VAL A 113 -21.48 -14.50 10.15
N ASP A 114 -22.42 -14.76 11.07
CA ASP A 114 -23.86 -14.58 10.84
C ASP A 114 -24.18 -13.12 10.49
N VAL A 115 -23.66 -12.16 11.24
CA VAL A 115 -23.83 -10.73 10.95
C VAL A 115 -23.11 -10.32 9.66
N ALA A 116 -21.91 -10.83 9.42
CA ALA A 116 -21.17 -10.56 8.18
C ALA A 116 -21.94 -11.08 6.96
N LYS A 117 -22.56 -12.25 7.06
CA LYS A 117 -23.39 -12.87 6.03
C LYS A 117 -24.68 -12.08 5.78
N GLU A 118 -25.39 -11.67 6.83
CA GLU A 118 -26.60 -10.85 6.73
C GLU A 118 -26.33 -9.53 5.99
N LYS A 119 -25.21 -8.89 6.33
CA LYS A 119 -24.83 -7.59 5.76
C LYS A 119 -23.94 -7.67 4.51
N ASN A 120 -23.56 -8.88 4.09
CA ASN A 120 -22.62 -9.14 3.00
C ASN A 120 -21.28 -8.40 3.18
N ILE A 121 -20.76 -8.34 4.40
CA ILE A 121 -19.52 -7.65 4.75
C ILE A 121 -18.34 -8.61 4.67
N PRO A 122 -17.31 -8.37 3.83
CA PRO A 122 -16.16 -9.26 3.73
C PRO A 122 -15.37 -9.34 5.05
N ILE A 123 -14.91 -10.55 5.35
CA ILE A 123 -14.03 -10.82 6.48
C ILE A 123 -12.61 -11.00 6.00
N ARG A 124 -11.66 -10.23 6.54
CA ARG A 124 -10.25 -10.50 6.35
C ARG A 124 -9.71 -11.37 7.48
N VAL A 125 -9.32 -12.57 7.12
CA VAL A 125 -8.59 -13.49 8.00
C VAL A 125 -7.13 -13.06 8.03
N GLY A 126 -6.65 -12.62 9.19
CA GLY A 126 -5.29 -12.11 9.37
C GLY A 126 -4.44 -13.02 10.25
N VAL A 127 -3.35 -13.55 9.70
CA VAL A 127 -2.36 -14.35 10.42
C VAL A 127 -1.01 -13.63 10.41
N ASN A 128 -0.36 -13.58 11.56
CA ASN A 128 0.99 -13.03 11.71
C ASN A 128 1.93 -14.10 12.26
N SER A 129 3.17 -14.10 11.79
CA SER A 129 4.21 -15.03 12.28
C SER A 129 4.39 -15.00 13.81
N GLY A 130 4.28 -13.81 14.41
CA GLY A 130 4.43 -13.63 15.88
C GLY A 130 3.29 -14.18 16.72
N SER A 131 2.17 -14.61 16.12
CA SER A 131 1.01 -15.17 16.80
C SER A 131 0.59 -16.55 16.27
N LEU A 132 1.56 -17.29 15.73
CA LEU A 132 1.33 -18.65 15.25
C LEU A 132 1.02 -19.60 16.43
N GLU A 133 0.07 -20.49 16.22
CA GLU A 133 -0.40 -21.46 17.23
C GLU A 133 0.73 -22.43 17.65
N LYS A 134 0.79 -22.73 18.95
CA LYS A 134 1.86 -23.58 19.52
C LYS A 134 1.98 -24.94 18.85
N HIS A 135 0.87 -25.59 18.55
CA HIS A 135 0.87 -26.90 17.89
C HIS A 135 1.49 -26.86 16.47
N LEU A 136 1.34 -25.72 15.74
CA LEU A 136 1.99 -25.53 14.44
C LEU A 136 3.48 -25.24 14.58
N VAL A 137 3.86 -24.45 15.59
CA VAL A 137 5.28 -24.22 15.91
C VAL A 137 5.97 -25.56 16.25
N GLU A 138 5.33 -26.42 17.02
CA GLU A 138 5.84 -27.76 17.35
C GLU A 138 5.90 -28.66 16.10
N LYS A 139 4.82 -28.69 15.30
CA LYS A 139 4.74 -29.50 14.07
C LYS A 139 5.84 -29.17 13.06
N TYR A 140 6.17 -27.88 12.91
CA TYR A 140 7.13 -27.39 11.92
C TYR A 140 8.52 -27.07 12.51
N ASN A 141 8.77 -27.42 13.78
CA ASN A 141 10.02 -27.13 14.50
C ASN A 141 10.41 -25.65 14.46
N GLY A 142 9.41 -24.75 14.59
CA GLY A 142 9.59 -23.31 14.58
C GLY A 142 8.51 -22.56 13.82
N VAL A 143 8.70 -21.24 13.69
CA VAL A 143 7.85 -20.40 12.85
C VAL A 143 8.32 -20.51 11.40
N THR A 144 7.50 -21.09 10.55
CA THR A 144 7.82 -21.34 9.12
C THR A 144 6.74 -20.83 8.19
N ALA A 145 7.05 -20.66 6.92
CA ALA A 145 6.09 -20.28 5.89
C ALA A 145 4.94 -21.30 5.78
N ASP A 146 5.27 -22.61 5.84
CA ASP A 146 4.26 -23.68 5.80
C ASP A 146 3.32 -23.62 6.99
N GLY A 147 3.83 -23.42 8.21
CA GLY A 147 3.02 -23.30 9.43
C GLY A 147 2.09 -22.09 9.38
N ILE A 148 2.57 -20.95 8.88
CA ILE A 148 1.74 -19.74 8.72
C ILE A 148 0.63 -19.96 7.69
N VAL A 149 0.93 -20.63 6.59
CA VAL A 149 -0.04 -20.94 5.53
C VAL A 149 -1.09 -21.94 6.04
N GLU A 150 -0.68 -23.00 6.74
CA GLU A 150 -1.63 -23.93 7.36
C GLU A 150 -2.56 -23.21 8.34
N SER A 151 -2.01 -22.40 9.24
CA SER A 151 -2.79 -21.57 10.15
C SER A 151 -3.83 -20.68 9.45
N ALA A 152 -3.46 -20.09 8.30
CA ALA A 152 -4.39 -19.26 7.54
C ALA A 152 -5.50 -20.08 6.89
N LEU A 153 -5.17 -21.23 6.32
CA LEU A 153 -6.13 -22.11 5.65
C LEU A 153 -7.12 -22.75 6.65
N ASP A 154 -6.64 -23.19 7.82
CA ASP A 154 -7.52 -23.73 8.87
C ASP A 154 -8.58 -22.71 9.29
N LYS A 155 -8.20 -21.45 9.44
CA LYS A 155 -9.12 -20.36 9.78
C LYS A 155 -10.10 -20.02 8.66
N VAL A 156 -9.66 -20.12 7.42
CA VAL A 156 -10.53 -19.96 6.25
C VAL A 156 -11.54 -21.11 6.21
N GLN A 157 -11.10 -22.36 6.34
CA GLN A 157 -11.98 -23.52 6.37
C GLN A 157 -13.00 -23.46 7.50
N LEU A 158 -12.60 -22.94 8.67
CA LEU A 158 -13.54 -22.73 9.77
C LEU A 158 -14.69 -21.80 9.35
N ILE A 159 -14.40 -20.67 8.70
CA ILE A 159 -15.43 -19.73 8.27
C ILE A 159 -16.24 -20.31 7.09
N GLU A 160 -15.61 -21.01 6.15
CA GLU A 160 -16.28 -21.70 5.05
C GLU A 160 -17.27 -22.76 5.57
N SER A 161 -16.90 -23.50 6.63
CA SER A 161 -17.79 -24.48 7.26
C SER A 161 -19.04 -23.86 7.88
N MET A 162 -19.00 -22.55 8.18
CA MET A 162 -20.14 -21.74 8.62
C MET A 162 -20.98 -21.21 7.44
N GLY A 163 -20.65 -21.59 6.20
CA GLY A 163 -21.38 -21.21 4.99
C GLY A 163 -21.10 -19.77 4.54
N TYR A 164 -19.87 -19.25 4.76
CA TYR A 164 -19.46 -17.92 4.33
C TYR A 164 -18.11 -17.93 3.63
N ASP A 165 -18.05 -17.35 2.44
CA ASP A 165 -16.87 -17.36 1.57
C ASP A 165 -16.50 -15.96 1.00
N ASN A 166 -17.11 -14.89 1.53
CA ASN A 166 -16.72 -13.51 1.21
C ASN A 166 -15.48 -13.11 2.03
N LEU A 167 -14.33 -13.70 1.66
CA LEU A 167 -13.11 -13.69 2.46
C LEU A 167 -11.94 -13.04 1.74
N VAL A 168 -11.08 -12.41 2.52
CA VAL A 168 -9.76 -11.90 2.14
C VAL A 168 -8.73 -12.50 3.09
N ILE A 169 -7.56 -12.88 2.60
CA ILE A 169 -6.52 -13.45 3.46
C ILE A 169 -5.36 -12.45 3.59
N SER A 170 -4.81 -12.33 4.78
CA SER A 170 -3.54 -11.63 4.99
C SER A 170 -2.59 -12.47 5.84
N ILE A 171 -1.43 -12.71 5.28
CA ILE A 171 -0.30 -13.34 5.96
C ILE A 171 0.79 -12.29 6.11
N LYS A 172 1.34 -12.16 7.31
CA LYS A 172 2.40 -11.19 7.58
C LYS A 172 3.52 -11.78 8.42
N SER A 173 4.73 -11.43 8.04
CA SER A 173 5.95 -11.70 8.80
C SER A 173 6.85 -10.48 8.78
N SER A 174 7.68 -10.33 9.80
CA SER A 174 8.81 -9.39 9.84
C SER A 174 10.03 -9.91 9.08
N ASP A 175 10.11 -11.23 8.89
CA ASP A 175 11.07 -11.87 7.99
C ASP A 175 10.54 -11.77 6.55
N VAL A 176 11.28 -11.04 5.72
CA VAL A 176 10.88 -10.73 4.35
C VAL A 176 10.79 -11.98 3.49
N LEU A 177 11.79 -12.86 3.55
CA LEU A 177 11.85 -14.05 2.70
C LEU A 177 10.81 -15.09 3.12
N MET A 178 10.59 -15.25 4.42
CA MET A 178 9.50 -16.08 4.94
C MET A 178 8.13 -15.55 4.48
N CYS A 179 7.93 -14.23 4.51
CA CYS A 179 6.71 -13.60 4.03
C CYS A 179 6.48 -13.86 2.54
N VAL A 180 7.51 -13.71 1.71
CA VAL A 180 7.47 -14.03 0.27
C VAL A 180 7.09 -15.49 0.07
N LYS A 181 7.80 -16.41 0.72
CA LYS A 181 7.54 -17.85 0.61
C LYS A 181 6.12 -18.24 1.03
N ALA A 182 5.61 -17.64 2.10
CA ALA A 182 4.25 -17.89 2.55
C ALA A 182 3.20 -17.41 1.51
N HIS A 183 3.44 -16.28 0.84
CA HIS A 183 2.55 -15.80 -0.23
C HIS A 183 2.62 -16.68 -1.49
N GLU A 184 3.79 -17.18 -1.87
CA GLU A 184 3.94 -18.18 -2.94
C GLU A 184 3.11 -19.44 -2.65
N LEU A 185 3.24 -19.98 -1.43
CA LEU A 185 2.55 -21.19 -1.03
C LEU A 185 1.03 -21.02 -0.97
N ILE A 186 0.55 -19.90 -0.38
CA ILE A 186 -0.90 -19.71 -0.22
C ILE A 186 -1.57 -19.39 -1.55
N SER A 187 -0.92 -18.67 -2.45
CA SER A 187 -1.47 -18.34 -3.77
C SER A 187 -1.73 -19.57 -4.64
N GLN A 188 -1.06 -20.70 -4.36
CA GLN A 188 -1.26 -21.97 -5.04
C GLN A 188 -2.41 -22.79 -4.42
N LYS A 189 -2.82 -22.47 -3.18
CA LYS A 189 -3.78 -23.26 -2.39
C LYS A 189 -5.17 -22.63 -2.31
N THR A 190 -5.30 -21.35 -2.68
CA THR A 190 -6.57 -20.62 -2.61
C THR A 190 -6.69 -19.59 -3.72
N ASN A 191 -7.91 -19.20 -4.04
CA ASN A 191 -8.23 -18.10 -4.96
C ASN A 191 -8.84 -16.88 -4.24
N TYR A 192 -8.76 -16.80 -2.92
CA TYR A 192 -9.16 -15.61 -2.18
C TYR A 192 -8.18 -14.46 -2.41
N PRO A 193 -8.67 -13.21 -2.48
CA PRO A 193 -7.80 -12.04 -2.56
C PRO A 193 -6.82 -11.97 -1.40
N LEU A 194 -5.59 -11.57 -1.71
CA LEU A 194 -4.50 -11.49 -0.73
C LEU A 194 -4.19 -10.02 -0.39
N HIS A 195 -4.15 -9.73 0.90
CA HIS A 195 -3.65 -8.47 1.42
C HIS A 195 -2.20 -8.61 1.85
N VAL A 196 -1.31 -7.95 1.14
CA VAL A 196 0.14 -8.13 1.25
C VAL A 196 0.79 -6.97 2.01
N GLY A 197 1.82 -7.27 2.78
CA GLY A 197 2.64 -6.27 3.46
C GLY A 197 3.60 -6.91 4.45
N ILE A 198 4.74 -6.27 4.67
CA ILE A 198 5.69 -6.66 5.70
C ILE A 198 5.26 -6.02 7.02
N THR A 199 5.18 -6.81 8.09
CA THR A 199 4.89 -6.29 9.43
C THR A 199 6.19 -5.91 10.16
N GLU A 200 6.10 -4.95 11.10
CA GLU A 200 7.27 -4.55 11.90
C GLU A 200 8.48 -4.18 11.03
N ALA A 201 8.22 -3.50 9.89
CA ALA A 201 9.25 -3.21 8.92
C ALA A 201 10.30 -2.23 9.47
N GLY A 202 9.90 -1.31 10.35
CA GLY A 202 10.79 -0.35 11.02
C GLY A 202 10.51 1.10 10.67
N THR A 203 11.49 1.96 10.90
CA THR A 203 11.43 3.40 10.59
C THR A 203 11.46 3.65 9.09
N LEU A 204 11.33 4.91 8.66
CA LEU A 204 11.16 5.32 7.27
C LEU A 204 12.17 4.64 6.32
N ILE A 205 13.46 4.70 6.61
CA ILE A 205 14.50 4.14 5.72
C ILE A 205 14.46 2.62 5.71
N SER A 206 14.63 1.99 6.90
CA SER A 206 14.69 0.52 7.01
C SER A 206 13.38 -0.14 6.63
N GLY A 207 12.26 0.48 7.00
CA GLY A 207 10.93 -0.01 6.70
C GLY A 207 10.61 0.05 5.21
N ASN A 208 11.03 1.12 4.52
CA ASN A 208 10.88 1.22 3.07
C ASN A 208 11.71 0.18 2.32
N ILE A 209 12.97 -0.04 2.73
CA ILE A 209 13.81 -1.07 2.11
C ILE A 209 13.17 -2.45 2.26
N LYS A 210 12.77 -2.84 3.47
CA LYS A 210 12.13 -4.14 3.72
C LYS A 210 10.81 -4.29 2.96
N SER A 211 9.98 -3.26 2.98
CA SER A 211 8.69 -3.26 2.28
C SER A 211 8.86 -3.32 0.78
N SER A 212 9.80 -2.57 0.21
CA SER A 212 10.08 -2.57 -1.23
C SER A 212 10.59 -3.93 -1.71
N ILE A 213 11.49 -4.57 -0.95
CA ILE A 213 11.97 -5.91 -1.28
C ILE A 213 10.83 -6.93 -1.19
N GLY A 214 10.11 -6.97 -0.07
CA GLY A 214 9.06 -7.96 0.14
C GLY A 214 7.88 -7.80 -0.80
N LEU A 215 7.35 -6.57 -0.95
CA LEU A 215 6.28 -6.28 -1.90
C LEU A 215 6.73 -6.47 -3.34
N GLY A 216 7.95 -6.04 -3.69
CA GLY A 216 8.52 -6.22 -5.02
C GLY A 216 8.57 -7.69 -5.43
N LEU A 217 9.10 -8.56 -4.58
CA LEU A 217 9.20 -10.00 -4.83
C LEU A 217 7.82 -10.69 -4.92
N ILE A 218 6.85 -10.28 -4.12
CA ILE A 218 5.51 -10.88 -4.13
C ILE A 218 4.70 -10.38 -5.34
N LEU A 219 4.65 -9.07 -5.55
CA LEU A 219 3.85 -8.44 -6.60
C LEU A 219 4.36 -8.75 -8.02
N SER A 220 5.69 -8.91 -8.21
CA SER A 220 6.28 -9.30 -9.50
C SER A 220 5.85 -10.70 -9.97
N GLN A 221 5.38 -11.55 -9.04
CA GLN A 221 4.81 -12.86 -9.34
C GLN A 221 3.29 -12.80 -9.64
N GLY A 222 2.69 -11.61 -9.68
CA GLY A 222 1.24 -11.43 -9.85
C GLY A 222 0.44 -11.83 -8.60
N ILE A 223 1.06 -11.81 -7.42
CA ILE A 223 0.43 -12.17 -6.14
C ILE A 223 0.13 -10.89 -5.36
N GLY A 224 -1.13 -10.71 -4.93
CA GLY A 224 -1.57 -9.58 -4.12
C GLY A 224 -2.61 -8.71 -4.79
N ASP A 225 -3.66 -8.39 -4.05
CA ASP A 225 -4.82 -7.61 -4.51
C ASP A 225 -4.97 -6.30 -3.73
N THR A 226 -4.43 -6.25 -2.52
CA THR A 226 -4.27 -5.03 -1.73
C THR A 226 -2.92 -5.03 -1.03
N ILE A 227 -2.31 -3.86 -0.86
CA ILE A 227 -1.03 -3.73 -0.15
C ILE A 227 -1.13 -2.76 1.02
N ARG A 228 -0.23 -2.95 2.00
CA ARG A 228 0.08 -1.95 3.01
C ARG A 228 1.58 -1.91 3.28
N VAL A 229 2.17 -0.75 3.09
CA VAL A 229 3.47 -0.41 3.69
C VAL A 229 3.22 -0.05 5.16
N SER A 230 4.01 -0.60 6.08
CA SER A 230 3.86 -0.36 7.52
C SER A 230 5.14 0.25 8.07
N LEU A 231 5.07 1.52 8.48
CA LEU A 231 6.21 2.29 8.97
C LEU A 231 5.97 2.78 10.39
N THR A 232 7.06 2.90 11.15
CA THR A 232 7.05 3.67 12.39
C THR A 232 7.25 5.15 12.02
N GLY A 233 6.13 5.85 11.74
CA GLY A 233 6.16 7.23 11.27
C GLY A 233 4.77 7.74 10.85
N ASP A 234 4.75 8.82 10.07
CA ASP A 234 3.52 9.38 9.52
C ASP A 234 2.90 8.41 8.49
N PRO A 235 1.61 8.06 8.61
CA PRO A 235 0.92 7.23 7.64
C PRO A 235 0.91 7.78 6.20
N LEU A 236 1.09 9.08 6.00
CA LEU A 236 1.26 9.67 4.66
C LEU A 236 2.50 9.13 3.94
N GLU A 237 3.57 8.85 4.67
CA GLU A 237 4.78 8.24 4.09
C GLU A 237 4.54 6.79 3.66
N GLU A 238 3.64 6.06 4.34
CA GLU A 238 3.20 4.72 3.90
C GLU A 238 2.56 4.79 2.50
N ILE A 239 1.70 5.80 2.25
CA ILE A 239 1.00 5.97 0.97
C ILE A 239 1.98 6.36 -0.14
N LYS A 240 2.90 7.31 0.13
CA LYS A 240 3.94 7.70 -0.85
C LYS A 240 4.76 6.49 -1.28
N SER A 241 5.25 5.72 -0.31
CA SER A 241 6.04 4.52 -0.54
C SER A 241 5.27 3.46 -1.31
N ALA A 242 4.00 3.21 -0.95
CA ALA A 242 3.15 2.24 -1.63
C ALA A 242 2.90 2.63 -3.10
N LYS A 243 2.63 3.92 -3.37
CA LYS A 243 2.46 4.44 -4.73
C LYS A 243 3.74 4.26 -5.56
N LEU A 244 4.89 4.58 -4.95
CA LEU A 244 6.18 4.45 -5.63
C LEU A 244 6.49 2.99 -5.96
N ILE A 245 6.29 2.07 -5.02
CA ILE A 245 6.48 0.63 -5.25
C ILE A 245 5.60 0.13 -6.40
N LEU A 246 4.30 0.46 -6.40
CA LEU A 246 3.38 0.03 -7.45
C LEU A 246 3.74 0.62 -8.82
N ARG A 247 4.16 1.89 -8.88
CA ARG A 247 4.61 2.51 -10.13
C ARG A 247 5.89 1.89 -10.66
N THR A 248 6.90 1.73 -9.80
CA THR A 248 8.18 1.09 -10.17
C THR A 248 7.99 -0.32 -10.75
N LEU A 249 6.94 -1.04 -10.31
CA LEU A 249 6.57 -2.35 -10.85
C LEU A 249 5.62 -2.29 -12.06
N GLY A 250 5.26 -1.10 -12.55
CA GLY A 250 4.28 -0.94 -13.64
C GLY A 250 2.85 -1.36 -13.29
N LEU A 251 2.52 -1.50 -12.00
CA LEU A 251 1.22 -1.96 -11.50
C LEU A 251 0.24 -0.83 -11.19
N ARG A 252 0.69 0.42 -11.24
CA ARG A 252 -0.14 1.62 -11.08
C ARG A 252 0.35 2.70 -12.02
N LYS A 253 -0.56 3.27 -12.78
CA LYS A 253 -0.33 4.43 -13.64
C LYS A 253 -0.62 5.74 -12.90
N GLY A 254 -0.14 6.84 -13.46
CA GLY A 254 -0.39 8.19 -12.99
C GLY A 254 0.65 8.73 -12.01
N GLY A 255 0.98 9.98 -12.20
CA GLY A 255 2.05 10.70 -11.53
C GLY A 255 3.39 10.60 -12.26
N ILE A 256 4.22 11.62 -12.07
CA ILE A 256 5.52 11.72 -12.74
C ILE A 256 6.55 10.81 -12.06
N GLU A 257 7.23 9.97 -12.86
CA GLU A 257 8.43 9.25 -12.44
C GLU A 257 9.66 10.14 -12.62
N VAL A 258 10.42 10.38 -11.56
CA VAL A 258 11.68 11.11 -11.65
C VAL A 258 12.85 10.14 -11.71
N VAL A 259 13.69 10.27 -12.73
CA VAL A 259 14.96 9.56 -12.84
C VAL A 259 16.10 10.57 -12.77
N SER A 260 17.13 10.31 -11.99
CA SER A 260 18.29 11.17 -11.88
C SER A 260 19.58 10.38 -11.99
N CYS A 261 20.59 10.96 -12.63
CA CYS A 261 21.90 10.31 -12.65
C CYS A 261 22.56 10.39 -11.26
N PRO A 262 23.41 9.42 -10.92
CA PRO A 262 24.22 9.51 -9.70
C PRO A 262 25.21 10.67 -9.81
N THR A 263 25.53 11.31 -8.69
CA THR A 263 26.58 12.33 -8.63
C THR A 263 27.93 11.71 -9.01
N CYS A 264 28.67 12.38 -9.90
CA CYS A 264 30.01 11.93 -10.33
C CYS A 264 30.92 13.14 -10.57
N GLY A 265 32.21 12.92 -10.91
CA GLY A 265 33.16 13.98 -11.18
C GLY A 265 32.83 14.88 -12.37
N ARG A 266 31.83 14.55 -13.18
CA ARG A 266 31.33 15.37 -14.30
C ARG A 266 30.18 16.30 -13.92
N THR A 267 29.57 16.12 -12.74
CA THR A 267 28.48 16.98 -12.24
C THR A 267 28.99 18.41 -12.07
N LYS A 268 28.26 19.38 -12.62
CA LYS A 268 28.64 20.79 -12.65
C LYS A 268 27.68 21.71 -11.91
N ILE A 269 26.59 21.17 -11.42
CA ILE A 269 25.49 21.87 -10.71
C ILE A 269 25.22 21.22 -9.36
N ASP A 270 24.42 21.85 -8.52
CA ASP A 270 23.83 21.20 -7.34
C ASP A 270 22.75 20.21 -7.78
N LEU A 271 23.17 19.05 -8.30
CA LEU A 271 22.27 18.00 -8.77
C LEU A 271 21.36 17.45 -7.67
N ILE A 272 21.89 17.30 -6.44
CA ILE A 272 21.12 16.75 -5.32
C ILE A 272 19.98 17.70 -4.94
N GLY A 273 20.29 18.98 -4.79
CA GLY A 273 19.29 20.01 -4.50
C GLY A 273 18.24 20.10 -5.62
N LEU A 274 18.67 20.10 -6.87
CA LEU A 274 17.77 20.19 -8.04
C LEU A 274 16.86 18.96 -8.15
N ALA A 275 17.37 17.75 -7.98
CA ALA A 275 16.58 16.53 -8.05
C ALA A 275 15.50 16.50 -6.94
N ASN A 276 15.85 16.85 -5.69
CA ASN A 276 14.89 16.94 -4.60
C ASN A 276 13.80 18.00 -4.84
N GLN A 277 14.16 19.15 -5.42
CA GLN A 277 13.21 20.19 -5.80
C GLN A 277 12.26 19.71 -6.91
N VAL A 278 12.78 19.02 -7.92
CA VAL A 278 11.96 18.41 -8.99
C VAL A 278 11.02 17.37 -8.40
N GLU A 279 11.49 16.42 -7.60
CA GLU A 279 10.63 15.42 -6.94
C GLU A 279 9.49 16.07 -6.14
N THR A 280 9.81 17.11 -5.38
CA THR A 280 8.81 17.87 -4.61
C THR A 280 7.80 18.54 -5.53
N MET A 281 8.28 19.25 -6.57
CA MET A 281 7.44 19.95 -7.52
C MET A 281 6.48 19.03 -8.26
N VAL A 282 6.96 17.88 -8.74
CA VAL A 282 6.15 16.96 -9.56
C VAL A 282 5.22 16.06 -8.77
N SER A 283 5.34 16.02 -7.45
CA SER A 283 4.56 15.12 -6.58
C SER A 283 3.04 15.30 -6.70
N GLY A 284 2.57 16.48 -7.13
CA GLY A 284 1.15 16.82 -7.31
C GLY A 284 0.63 16.74 -8.75
N TYR A 285 1.49 16.46 -9.73
CA TYR A 285 1.08 16.41 -11.14
C TYR A 285 0.35 15.09 -11.45
N PRO A 286 -0.77 15.14 -12.21
CA PRO A 286 -1.51 13.94 -12.61
C PRO A 286 -0.90 13.24 -13.84
N LEU A 287 0.15 13.82 -14.45
CA LEU A 287 0.76 13.34 -15.68
C LEU A 287 1.39 11.95 -15.47
N ASP A 288 1.23 11.05 -16.44
CA ASP A 288 1.84 9.71 -16.44
C ASP A 288 3.07 9.71 -17.36
N ILE A 289 4.10 10.42 -16.96
CA ILE A 289 5.34 10.64 -17.73
C ILE A 289 6.58 10.45 -16.87
N LYS A 290 7.72 10.31 -17.54
CA LYS A 290 9.05 10.21 -16.94
C LYS A 290 9.83 11.53 -17.11
N VAL A 291 10.32 12.08 -16.01
CA VAL A 291 11.15 13.28 -15.96
C VAL A 291 12.59 12.92 -15.59
N ALA A 292 13.55 13.32 -16.41
CA ALA A 292 14.96 13.10 -16.15
C ALA A 292 15.64 14.34 -15.56
N VAL A 293 16.50 14.14 -14.54
CA VAL A 293 17.33 15.19 -13.92
C VAL A 293 18.80 14.78 -14.02
N MET A 294 19.56 15.45 -14.89
CA MET A 294 20.92 15.07 -15.24
C MET A 294 21.93 16.15 -14.82
N GLY A 295 23.02 15.74 -14.20
CA GLY A 295 24.05 16.63 -13.64
C GLY A 295 25.07 17.15 -14.63
N CYS A 296 25.06 16.72 -15.90
CA CYS A 296 25.96 17.23 -16.94
C CYS A 296 25.33 17.11 -18.33
N VAL A 297 25.71 18.04 -19.21
CA VAL A 297 25.24 18.09 -20.61
C VAL A 297 25.90 17.05 -21.52
N VAL A 298 26.95 16.38 -21.07
CA VAL A 298 27.72 15.43 -21.92
C VAL A 298 26.95 14.11 -22.09
N ASN A 299 26.54 13.51 -20.98
CA ASN A 299 25.77 12.23 -20.98
C ASN A 299 24.26 12.47 -20.81
N GLY A 300 23.88 13.69 -20.35
CA GLY A 300 22.50 14.02 -20.03
C GLY A 300 21.52 13.68 -21.14
N PRO A 301 21.73 14.09 -22.39
CA PRO A 301 20.80 13.75 -23.49
C PRO A 301 20.69 12.25 -23.74
N GLY A 302 21.80 11.50 -23.64
CA GLY A 302 21.81 10.06 -23.84
C GLY A 302 21.09 9.29 -22.71
N GLU A 303 21.32 9.69 -21.46
CA GLU A 303 20.69 9.08 -20.26
C GLU A 303 19.22 9.52 -20.10
N ALA A 304 18.85 10.70 -20.62
CA ALA A 304 17.46 11.18 -20.64
C ALA A 304 16.65 10.67 -21.85
N LYS A 305 17.22 9.84 -22.72
CA LYS A 305 16.60 9.40 -23.99
C LYS A 305 15.27 8.65 -23.77
N GLU A 306 15.16 7.92 -22.67
CA GLU A 306 13.94 7.17 -22.32
C GLU A 306 12.97 7.98 -21.46
N ALA A 307 13.26 9.26 -21.19
CA ALA A 307 12.37 10.14 -20.49
C ALA A 307 11.58 11.01 -21.47
N ASP A 308 10.33 11.32 -21.11
CA ASP A 308 9.48 12.19 -21.93
C ASP A 308 10.01 13.62 -21.97
N ILE A 309 10.47 14.09 -20.79
CA ILE A 309 11.16 15.38 -20.66
C ILE A 309 12.27 15.28 -19.62
N GLY A 310 13.29 16.11 -19.75
CA GLY A 310 14.38 16.16 -18.78
C GLY A 310 15.09 17.49 -18.76
N ILE A 311 15.89 17.67 -17.72
CA ILE A 311 16.84 18.78 -17.58
C ILE A 311 18.25 18.23 -17.42
N ALA A 312 19.22 18.90 -18.00
CA ALA A 312 20.64 18.60 -17.86
C ALA A 312 21.41 19.86 -17.51
N GLY A 313 22.14 19.85 -16.38
CA GLY A 313 22.91 20.97 -15.91
C GLY A 313 24.26 21.10 -16.61
N GLY A 314 24.70 22.34 -16.85
CA GLY A 314 26.02 22.71 -17.31
C GLY A 314 26.52 23.95 -16.56
N ILE A 315 27.72 24.41 -16.81
CA ILE A 315 28.32 25.59 -16.16
C ILE A 315 27.61 26.85 -16.65
N GLY A 316 26.79 27.47 -15.77
CA GLY A 316 26.06 28.71 -16.04
C GLY A 316 24.90 28.58 -17.01
N GLU A 317 24.76 27.46 -17.70
CA GLU A 317 23.62 27.14 -18.58
C GLU A 317 23.19 25.67 -18.43
N GLY A 318 21.96 25.38 -18.79
CA GLY A 318 21.45 24.02 -18.81
C GLY A 318 20.57 23.76 -20.02
N LEU A 319 20.13 22.52 -20.15
CA LEU A 319 19.33 22.05 -21.28
C LEU A 319 18.00 21.57 -20.80
N ILE A 320 16.93 21.88 -21.54
CA ILE A 320 15.67 21.15 -21.52
C ILE A 320 15.73 20.12 -22.66
N ILE A 321 15.40 18.87 -22.34
CA ILE A 321 15.47 17.74 -23.27
C ILE A 321 14.04 17.17 -23.37
N LYS A 322 13.55 16.94 -24.58
CA LYS A 322 12.29 16.24 -24.83
C LYS A 322 12.54 15.04 -25.72
N HIS A 323 12.08 13.88 -25.32
CA HIS A 323 12.22 12.61 -26.05
C HIS A 323 13.67 12.34 -26.53
N GLY A 324 14.65 12.68 -25.67
CA GLY A 324 16.09 12.49 -25.95
C GLY A 324 16.74 13.54 -26.81
N GLU A 325 16.00 14.54 -27.28
CA GLU A 325 16.54 15.64 -28.08
C GLU A 325 16.65 16.96 -27.29
N VAL A 326 17.69 17.74 -27.54
CA VAL A 326 17.85 19.06 -26.92
C VAL A 326 16.78 20.00 -27.46
N TYR A 327 15.83 20.35 -26.63
CA TYR A 327 14.71 21.23 -26.99
C TYR A 327 15.06 22.71 -26.82
N LYS A 328 15.69 23.06 -25.67
CA LYS A 328 16.01 24.47 -25.35
C LYS A 328 17.23 24.57 -24.43
N LYS A 329 18.00 25.63 -24.57
CA LYS A 329 19.02 26.08 -23.60
C LYS A 329 18.43 27.16 -22.70
N VAL A 330 18.74 27.07 -21.41
CA VAL A 330 18.30 28.05 -20.40
C VAL A 330 19.42 28.33 -19.41
N PRO A 331 19.43 29.49 -18.71
CA PRO A 331 20.34 29.72 -17.59
C PRO A 331 20.19 28.61 -16.52
N GLU A 332 21.28 28.30 -15.81
CA GLU A 332 21.29 27.23 -14.78
C GLU A 332 20.24 27.47 -13.71
N ASP A 333 20.08 28.70 -13.23
CA ASP A 333 19.12 29.11 -12.21
C ASP A 333 17.66 29.08 -12.68
N GLU A 334 17.41 29.01 -13.99
CA GLU A 334 16.09 28.90 -14.58
C GLU A 334 15.68 27.46 -14.89
N LEU A 335 16.53 26.45 -14.70
CA LEU A 335 16.25 25.06 -15.06
C LEU A 335 14.93 24.53 -14.44
N LEU A 336 14.72 24.77 -13.14
CA LEU A 336 13.51 24.30 -12.43
C LEU A 336 12.24 25.00 -12.93
N SER A 337 12.31 26.32 -13.12
CA SER A 337 11.17 27.12 -13.59
C SER A 337 10.83 26.81 -15.05
N ALA A 338 11.82 26.56 -15.88
CA ALA A 338 11.64 26.16 -17.26
C ALA A 338 11.02 24.74 -17.35
N LEU A 339 11.47 23.78 -16.54
CA LEU A 339 10.86 22.46 -16.47
C LEU A 339 9.40 22.58 -16.01
N LYS A 340 9.15 23.36 -14.96
CA LYS A 340 7.79 23.60 -14.48
C LYS A 340 6.88 24.16 -15.57
N TYR A 341 7.34 25.14 -16.32
CA TYR A 341 6.58 25.74 -17.43
C TYR A 341 6.21 24.70 -18.49
N GLU A 342 7.16 23.82 -18.87
CA GLU A 342 6.92 22.75 -19.85
C GLU A 342 5.90 21.72 -19.32
N LEU A 343 5.93 21.39 -18.02
CA LEU A 343 4.98 20.47 -17.38
C LEU A 343 3.59 21.07 -17.24
N ASP A 344 3.50 22.36 -16.88
CA ASP A 344 2.22 23.09 -16.78
C ASP A 344 1.50 23.22 -18.15
N ASN A 345 2.26 23.22 -19.23
CA ASN A 345 1.77 23.30 -20.61
C ASN A 345 1.97 21.97 -21.37
N TRP A 346 2.06 20.84 -20.65
CA TRP A 346 2.29 19.55 -21.27
C TRP A 346 1.16 19.15 -22.20
N SER A 347 1.49 18.91 -23.46
CA SER A 347 0.60 18.30 -24.45
C SER A 347 1.31 17.07 -25.02
N GLU A 348 0.61 15.93 -25.03
CA GLU A 348 1.09 14.68 -25.63
C GLU A 348 1.36 14.83 -27.13
#